data_b8a4c34248817c855922eb2aa7945ac8
#
_entry.id   b8a4c34248817c855922eb2aa7945ac8
#
_cell.length_a   1.000
_cell.length_b   1.000
_cell.length_c   1.000
_cell.angle_alpha   90.00
_cell.angle_beta   90.00
_cell.angle_gamma   90.00
#
_symmetry.space_group_name_H-M   'P 1'
#
loop_
_entity.id
_entity.type
_entity.pdbx_description
1 polymer ?
#
loop_
_entity_poly.entity_id
_entity_poly.type
_entity_poly.pdbx_seq_one_letter_code
_entity_poly.pdbx_strand_id
1 'polypeptide(L)'
;MDKTLITGLISSVVAIGAAAIAVWGQLRVKRIEAQLELQKAEAGRRAETQQTARRFREPLGRAAYELQSRIFNIVRGGFLTVYWKGGDDRTRAYAINHTLFVIAQYFAWTELIRREIQFIDWAQTG
;
A
#
# COMPACT_ATOMS: atom_id res chain seq x y z
N MET A 1 -23.45 -55.54 42.65
CA MET A 1 -22.65 -54.45 41.97
C MET A 1 -22.18 -53.47 43.03
N ASP A 2 -20.89 -53.41 43.24
CA ASP A 2 -20.33 -52.59 44.32
C ASP A 2 -20.47 -51.13 44.00
N LYS A 3 -20.98 -50.38 44.98
CA LYS A 3 -21.14 -48.90 44.83
C LYS A 3 -19.85 -48.20 44.42
N THR A 4 -18.71 -48.73 44.79
CA THR A 4 -17.37 -48.24 44.43
C THR A 4 -17.05 -48.36 42.95
N LEU A 5 -17.50 -49.40 42.27
CA LEU A 5 -17.32 -49.61 40.83
C LEU A 5 -18.18 -48.64 40.03
N ILE A 6 -19.39 -48.36 40.47
CA ILE A 6 -20.29 -47.39 39.81
C ILE A 6 -19.73 -45.96 39.93
N THR A 7 -19.25 -45.60 41.12
CA THR A 7 -18.65 -44.29 41.36
C THR A 7 -17.38 -44.10 40.52
N GLY A 8 -16.55 -45.12 40.39
CA GLY A 8 -15.35 -45.09 39.56
C GLY A 8 -15.66 -44.93 38.06
N LEU A 9 -16.69 -45.59 37.56
CA LEU A 9 -17.14 -45.46 36.16
C LEU A 9 -17.69 -44.07 35.86
N ILE A 10 -18.51 -43.52 36.74
CA ILE A 10 -19.05 -42.15 36.58
C ILE A 10 -17.92 -41.12 36.61
N SER A 11 -16.97 -41.26 37.50
CA SER A 11 -15.81 -40.38 37.62
C SER A 11 -14.94 -40.40 36.36
N SER A 12 -14.71 -41.56 35.78
CA SER A 12 -13.91 -41.68 34.55
C SER A 12 -14.61 -41.07 33.32
N VAL A 13 -15.91 -41.24 33.18
CA VAL A 13 -16.69 -40.64 32.09
C VAL A 13 -16.68 -39.10 32.18
N VAL A 14 -16.85 -38.57 33.38
CA VAL A 14 -16.78 -37.10 33.60
C VAL A 14 -15.40 -36.56 33.30
N ALA A 15 -14.33 -37.24 33.69
CA ALA A 15 -12.95 -36.83 33.40
C ALA A 15 -12.65 -36.83 31.89
N ILE A 16 -13.10 -37.84 31.16
CA ILE A 16 -12.94 -37.92 29.70
C ILE A 16 -13.74 -36.81 29.02
N GLY A 17 -14.96 -36.52 29.44
CA GLY A 17 -15.79 -35.43 28.93
C GLY A 17 -15.15 -34.07 29.15
N ALA A 18 -14.63 -33.83 30.35
CA ALA A 18 -13.92 -32.58 30.66
C ALA A 18 -12.66 -32.39 29.82
N ALA A 19 -11.87 -33.46 29.62
CA ALA A 19 -10.69 -33.44 28.77
C ALA A 19 -11.03 -33.15 27.30
N ALA A 20 -12.09 -33.74 26.76
CA ALA A 20 -12.55 -33.52 25.40
C ALA A 20 -12.99 -32.05 25.18
N ILE A 21 -13.72 -31.47 26.13
CA ILE A 21 -14.15 -30.07 26.08
C ILE A 21 -12.94 -29.13 26.15
N ALA A 22 -11.96 -29.43 27.00
CA ALA A 22 -10.74 -28.61 27.11
C ALA A 22 -9.92 -28.63 25.82
N VAL A 23 -9.74 -29.79 25.20
CA VAL A 23 -9.02 -29.93 23.91
C VAL A 23 -9.76 -29.17 22.79
N TRP A 24 -11.08 -29.32 22.76
CA TRP A 24 -11.90 -28.64 21.75
C TRP A 24 -11.85 -27.10 21.89
N GLY A 25 -11.88 -26.62 23.13
CA GLY A 25 -11.69 -25.21 23.46
C GLY A 25 -10.32 -24.66 22.99
N GLN A 26 -9.25 -25.40 23.27
CA GLN A 26 -7.90 -25.02 22.83
C GLN A 26 -7.75 -24.97 21.31
N LEU A 27 -8.34 -25.94 20.60
CA LEU A 27 -8.32 -25.96 19.14
C LEU A 27 -9.10 -24.75 18.54
N ARG A 28 -10.20 -24.37 19.18
CA ARG A 28 -10.97 -23.19 18.77
C ARG A 28 -10.19 -21.90 18.98
N VAL A 29 -9.56 -21.75 20.13
CA VAL A 29 -8.73 -20.58 20.44
C VAL A 29 -7.58 -20.46 19.45
N LYS A 30 -6.85 -21.54 19.16
CA LYS A 30 -5.75 -21.54 18.18
C LYS A 30 -6.22 -21.15 16.76
N ARG A 31 -7.41 -21.57 16.34
CA ARG A 31 -7.96 -21.15 15.05
C ARG A 31 -8.29 -19.66 15.01
N ILE A 32 -8.84 -19.13 16.09
CA ILE A 32 -9.16 -17.69 16.20
C ILE A 32 -7.87 -16.87 16.22
N GLU A 33 -6.85 -17.31 16.95
CA GLU A 33 -5.54 -16.65 17.00
C GLU A 33 -4.87 -16.64 15.61
N ALA A 34 -4.87 -17.76 14.89
CA ALA A 34 -4.33 -17.84 13.55
C ALA A 34 -5.06 -16.92 12.56
N GLN A 35 -6.39 -16.85 12.65
CA GLN A 35 -7.17 -15.91 11.83
C GLN A 35 -6.88 -14.45 12.18
N LEU A 36 -6.72 -14.14 13.46
CA LEU A 36 -6.39 -12.79 13.90
C LEU A 36 -4.99 -12.36 13.44
N GLU A 37 -4.02 -13.27 13.47
CA GLU A 37 -2.67 -13.01 12.96
C GLU A 37 -2.67 -12.75 11.45
N LEU A 38 -3.42 -13.53 10.68
CA LEU A 38 -3.59 -13.28 9.25
C LEU A 38 -4.22 -11.91 8.97
N GLN A 39 -5.28 -11.56 9.70
CA GLN A 39 -5.92 -10.25 9.57
C GLN A 39 -4.99 -9.10 9.94
N LYS A 40 -4.18 -9.25 11.00
CA LYS A 40 -3.17 -8.26 11.38
C LYS A 40 -2.08 -8.10 10.32
N ALA A 41 -1.61 -9.21 9.74
CA ALA A 41 -0.63 -9.19 8.66
C ALA A 41 -1.18 -8.49 7.41
N GLU A 42 -2.41 -8.78 7.01
CA GLU A 42 -3.08 -8.11 5.89
C GLU A 42 -3.31 -6.61 6.16
N ALA A 43 -3.75 -6.26 7.37
CA ALA A 43 -3.93 -4.87 7.77
C ALA A 43 -2.60 -4.10 7.76
N GLY A 44 -1.51 -4.72 8.21
CA GLY A 44 -0.16 -4.18 8.15
C GLY A 44 0.29 -3.90 6.72
N ARG A 45 0.09 -4.85 5.80
CA ARG A 45 0.41 -4.69 4.37
C ARG A 45 -0.38 -3.56 3.72
N ARG A 46 -1.69 -3.47 4.00
CA ARG A 46 -2.54 -2.39 3.50
C ARG A 46 -2.10 -1.02 4.03
N ALA A 47 -1.72 -0.94 5.30
CA ALA A 47 -1.22 0.28 5.92
C ALA A 47 0.10 0.73 5.27
N GLU A 48 1.03 -0.17 5.00
CA GLU A 48 2.29 0.11 4.34
C GLU A 48 2.09 0.62 2.91
N THR A 49 1.24 -0.06 2.13
CA THR A 49 0.90 0.38 0.76
C THR A 49 0.24 1.76 0.77
N GLN A 50 -0.68 2.02 1.71
CA GLN A 50 -1.32 3.32 1.86
C GLN A 50 -0.33 4.41 2.29
N GLN A 51 0.61 4.10 3.16
CA GLN A 51 1.64 5.04 3.59
C GLN A 51 2.55 5.43 2.43
N THR A 52 2.97 4.45 1.62
CA THR A 52 3.74 4.69 0.41
C THR A 52 2.96 5.55 -0.58
N ALA A 53 1.70 5.21 -0.84
CA ALA A 53 0.84 6.00 -1.73
C ALA A 53 0.68 7.45 -1.25
N ARG A 54 0.50 7.68 0.06
CA ARG A 54 0.41 9.03 0.66
C ARG A 54 1.68 9.83 0.48
N ARG A 55 2.85 9.21 0.65
CA ARG A 55 4.16 9.84 0.52
C ARG A 55 4.38 10.43 -0.88
N PHE A 56 3.91 9.75 -1.91
CA PHE A 56 4.11 10.15 -3.31
C PHE A 56 2.95 10.94 -3.91
N ARG A 57 1.78 10.92 -3.26
CA ARG A 57 0.56 11.55 -3.77
C ARG A 57 0.72 13.06 -4.01
N GLU A 58 1.28 13.77 -3.06
CA GLU A 58 1.42 15.22 -3.15
C GLU A 58 2.48 15.62 -4.19
N PRO A 59 3.73 15.09 -4.17
CA PRO A 59 4.73 15.43 -5.17
C PRO A 59 4.31 15.08 -6.60
N LEU A 60 3.71 13.91 -6.81
CA LEU A 60 3.21 13.52 -8.13
C LEU A 60 2.06 14.42 -8.58
N GLY A 61 1.11 14.71 -7.70
CA GLY A 61 -0.01 15.60 -8.01
C GLY A 61 0.46 17.00 -8.42
N ARG A 62 1.46 17.55 -7.72
CA ARG A 62 2.07 18.82 -8.07
C ARG A 62 2.77 18.77 -9.43
N ALA A 63 3.60 17.75 -9.67
CA ALA A 63 4.28 17.57 -10.95
C ALA A 63 3.31 17.41 -12.13
N ALA A 64 2.22 16.65 -11.93
CA ALA A 64 1.17 16.51 -12.93
C ALA A 64 0.44 17.82 -13.22
N TYR A 65 0.13 18.62 -12.20
CA TYR A 65 -0.49 19.93 -12.36
C TYR A 65 0.43 20.92 -13.09
N GLU A 66 1.70 20.96 -12.74
CA GLU A 66 2.69 21.81 -13.42
C GLU A 66 2.85 21.43 -14.89
N LEU A 67 2.89 20.11 -15.20
CA LEU A 67 2.93 19.61 -16.56
C LEU A 67 1.66 19.99 -17.34
N GLN A 68 0.48 19.78 -16.75
CA GLN A 68 -0.80 20.15 -17.35
C GLN A 68 -0.87 21.66 -17.65
N SER A 69 -0.47 22.49 -16.69
CA SER A 69 -0.42 23.93 -16.84
C SER A 69 0.54 24.35 -17.96
N ARG A 70 1.69 23.71 -18.05
CA ARG A 70 2.66 23.96 -19.12
C ARG A 70 2.11 23.61 -20.49
N ILE A 71 1.49 22.43 -20.64
CA ILE A 71 0.87 21.98 -21.88
C ILE A 71 -0.26 22.94 -22.28
N PHE A 72 -1.11 23.32 -21.35
CA PHE A 72 -2.17 24.30 -21.61
C PHE A 72 -1.63 25.63 -22.11
N ASN A 73 -0.59 26.17 -21.49
CA ASN A 73 0.04 27.41 -21.89
C ASN A 73 0.70 27.33 -23.28
N ILE A 74 1.29 26.19 -23.62
CA ILE A 74 1.85 25.93 -24.96
C ILE A 74 0.75 25.90 -26.02
N VAL A 75 -0.33 25.18 -25.75
CA VAL A 75 -1.39 24.92 -26.75
C VAL A 75 -2.35 26.11 -26.87
N ARG A 76 -2.75 26.72 -25.75
CA ARG A 76 -3.80 27.73 -25.69
C ARG A 76 -3.35 29.09 -25.19
N GLY A 77 -2.34 29.17 -24.34
CA GLY A 77 -1.91 30.37 -23.66
C GLY A 77 -0.96 31.26 -24.46
N GLY A 78 -0.67 30.95 -25.72
CA GLY A 78 0.23 31.75 -26.56
C GLY A 78 1.70 31.68 -26.12
N PHE A 79 2.09 30.71 -25.30
CA PHE A 79 3.44 30.54 -24.79
C PHE A 79 4.51 30.56 -25.91
N LEU A 80 4.26 29.81 -26.99
CA LEU A 80 5.19 29.79 -28.14
C LEU A 80 5.28 31.14 -28.88
N THR A 81 4.19 31.90 -28.90
CA THR A 81 4.19 33.21 -29.52
C THR A 81 5.01 34.22 -28.71
N VAL A 82 4.85 34.23 -27.41
CA VAL A 82 5.53 35.15 -26.50
C VAL A 82 7.01 34.78 -26.33
N TYR A 83 7.29 33.53 -25.97
CA TYR A 83 8.64 33.12 -25.56
C TYR A 83 9.50 32.59 -26.71
N TRP A 84 8.89 32.04 -27.77
CA TRP A 84 9.62 31.48 -28.89
C TRP A 84 9.73 32.45 -30.05
N LYS A 85 8.62 33.00 -30.53
CA LYS A 85 8.64 33.95 -31.66
C LYS A 85 9.08 35.35 -31.25
N GLY A 86 8.59 35.84 -30.11
CA GLY A 86 8.86 37.19 -29.62
C GLY A 86 10.06 37.31 -28.65
N GLY A 87 10.58 36.19 -28.16
CA GLY A 87 11.67 36.17 -27.18
C GLY A 87 13.06 36.28 -27.81
N ASP A 88 14.00 36.81 -27.03
CA ASP A 88 15.42 36.72 -27.29
C ASP A 88 15.99 35.31 -27.02
N ASP A 89 17.26 35.07 -27.32
CA ASP A 89 17.89 33.78 -27.15
C ASP A 89 17.88 33.27 -25.69
N ARG A 90 17.99 34.18 -24.73
CA ARG A 90 17.92 33.88 -23.30
C ARG A 90 16.52 33.44 -22.89
N THR A 91 15.50 34.13 -23.39
CA THR A 91 14.09 33.79 -23.13
C THR A 91 13.70 32.47 -23.77
N ARG A 92 14.17 32.17 -24.97
CA ARG A 92 13.98 30.88 -25.64
C ARG A 92 14.64 29.75 -24.88
N ALA A 93 15.90 29.91 -24.45
CA ALA A 93 16.62 28.95 -23.66
C ALA A 93 15.90 28.64 -22.32
N TYR A 94 15.42 29.70 -21.64
CA TYR A 94 14.62 29.54 -20.43
C TYR A 94 13.33 28.74 -20.69
N ALA A 95 12.61 29.05 -21.75
CA ALA A 95 11.37 28.38 -22.10
C ALA A 95 11.58 26.87 -22.35
N ILE A 96 12.65 26.51 -23.08
CA ILE A 96 13.02 25.13 -23.35
C ILE A 96 13.41 24.42 -22.04
N ASN A 97 14.36 24.97 -21.32
CA ASN A 97 14.90 24.34 -20.10
C ASN A 97 13.82 24.12 -19.04
N HIS A 98 12.97 25.13 -18.83
CA HIS A 98 11.87 25.01 -17.88
C HIS A 98 10.82 23.98 -18.33
N THR A 99 10.51 23.89 -19.61
CA THR A 99 9.58 22.89 -20.14
C THR A 99 10.15 21.48 -19.99
N LEU A 100 11.42 21.28 -20.32
CA LEU A 100 12.12 20.01 -20.12
C LEU A 100 12.18 19.62 -18.65
N PHE A 101 12.41 20.57 -17.75
CA PHE A 101 12.42 20.34 -16.32
C PHE A 101 11.07 19.83 -15.81
N VAL A 102 9.96 20.45 -16.19
CA VAL A 102 8.61 20.05 -15.79
C VAL A 102 8.26 18.64 -16.30
N ILE A 103 8.64 18.33 -17.55
CA ILE A 103 8.46 17.00 -18.13
C ILE A 103 9.29 15.97 -17.37
N ALA A 104 10.58 16.24 -17.16
CA ALA A 104 11.50 15.35 -16.46
C ALA A 104 11.05 15.10 -15.01
N GLN A 105 10.58 16.13 -14.31
CA GLN A 105 10.06 16.03 -12.95
C GLN A 105 8.85 15.09 -12.88
N TYR A 106 7.90 15.20 -13.79
CA TYR A 106 6.74 14.32 -13.84
C TYR A 106 7.16 12.85 -14.06
N PHE A 107 8.03 12.60 -15.04
CA PHE A 107 8.51 11.24 -15.32
C PHE A 107 9.36 10.68 -14.18
N ALA A 108 10.17 11.50 -13.51
CA ALA A 108 10.96 11.08 -12.36
C ALA A 108 10.06 10.59 -11.21
N TRP A 109 9.01 11.33 -10.86
CA TRP A 109 8.05 10.92 -9.84
C TRP A 109 7.27 9.67 -10.24
N THR A 110 6.86 9.56 -11.50
CA THR A 110 6.18 8.36 -12.01
C THR A 110 7.08 7.14 -11.91
N GLU A 111 8.36 7.26 -12.27
CA GLU A 111 9.32 6.16 -12.21
C GLU A 111 9.66 5.76 -10.77
N LEU A 112 9.80 6.72 -9.86
CA LEU A 112 10.00 6.44 -8.44
C LEU A 112 8.84 5.62 -7.86
N ILE A 113 7.60 6.02 -8.14
CA ILE A 113 6.42 5.29 -7.69
C ILE A 113 6.37 3.89 -8.28
N ARG A 114 6.66 3.75 -9.58
CA ARG A 114 6.69 2.45 -10.24
C ARG A 114 7.66 1.49 -9.57
N ARG A 115 8.86 1.97 -9.24
CA ARG A 115 9.90 1.17 -8.55
C ARG A 115 9.49 0.77 -7.14
N GLU A 116 8.92 1.70 -6.37
CA GLU A 116 8.46 1.42 -5.01
C GLU A 116 7.31 0.40 -4.98
N ILE A 117 6.35 0.52 -5.89
CA ILE A 117 5.25 -0.45 -6.01
C ILE A 117 5.79 -1.83 -6.41
N GLN A 118 6.70 -1.91 -7.38
CA GLN A 118 7.31 -3.19 -7.78
C GLN A 118 8.13 -3.82 -6.66
N PHE A 119 8.84 -3.01 -5.86
CA PHE A 119 9.60 -3.50 -4.72
C PHE A 119 8.68 -4.10 -3.63
N ILE A 120 7.56 -3.44 -3.33
CA ILE A 120 6.57 -3.94 -2.37
C ILE A 120 5.97 -5.27 -2.86
N ASP A 121 5.63 -5.36 -4.14
CA ASP A 121 5.04 -6.55 -4.75
C ASP A 121 6.02 -7.73 -4.76
N TRP A 122 7.28 -7.48 -5.06
CA TRP A 122 8.34 -8.49 -5.03
C TRP A 122 8.66 -8.99 -3.61
N ALA A 123 8.67 -8.10 -2.62
CA ALA A 123 8.87 -8.45 -1.21
C ALA A 123 7.72 -9.27 -0.62
N GLN A 124 6.55 -9.29 -1.27
CA GLN A 124 5.37 -10.06 -0.84
C GLN A 124 5.28 -11.44 -1.48
N THR A 125 5.98 -11.66 -2.60
CA THR A 125 5.92 -12.92 -3.38
C THR A 125 7.10 -13.86 -3.12
N GLY A 126 8.15 -13.42 -2.46
CA GLY A 126 9.32 -14.20 -2.04
C GLY A 126 9.28 -14.61 -0.59
#